data_e7d02d70fba8ab67278ec8164193c6fe
#
_entry.id   e7d02d70fba8ab67278ec8164193c6fe
#
_cell.length_a   1.000
_cell.length_b   1.000
_cell.length_c   1.000
_cell.angle_alpha   90.00
_cell.angle_beta   90.00
_cell.angle_gamma   90.00
#
_symmetry.space_group_name_H-M   'P 1'
#
loop_
_entity.id
_entity.type
_entity.pdbx_description
1 polymer ?
#
loop_
_entity_poly.entity_id
_entity_poly.type
_entity_poly.pdbx_seq_one_letter_code
_entity_poly.pdbx_strand_id
1 'polypeptide(L)'
;MDLYSRKIIAWTLSKTLEVDEVLKCLETAKSRRKTANPVVIQSDRGIHYTSRRYRELTRDMVCSYSRKGNPWDNACIESYHALIKREWLNRFKIMNYHQAYQLVFEYLEGFYNTVRIHSHCEYLSPNEYENKYMLEETN
;
A
#
# COMPACT_ATOMS: atom_id res chain seq x y z
N MET A 1 -1.57 0.00 -1.25
CA MET A 1 -1.23 1.22 -2.03
C MET A 1 -2.41 1.58 -2.90
N ASP A 2 -2.78 2.83 -2.94
CA ASP A 2 -3.69 3.39 -3.96
C ASP A 2 -2.93 3.56 -5.28
N LEU A 3 -3.46 3.05 -6.40
CA LEU A 3 -2.76 3.09 -7.67
C LEU A 3 -2.88 4.45 -8.39
N TYR A 4 -3.87 5.25 -8.04
CA TYR A 4 -4.04 6.60 -8.57
C TYR A 4 -3.09 7.59 -7.90
N SER A 5 -3.18 7.73 -6.58
CA SER A 5 -2.39 8.69 -5.81
C SER A 5 -1.02 8.17 -5.34
N ARG A 6 -0.74 6.89 -5.52
CA ARG A 6 0.44 6.19 -4.97
C ARG A 6 0.51 6.20 -3.44
N LYS A 7 -0.54 6.66 -2.77
CA LYS A 7 -0.62 6.70 -1.31
C LYS A 7 -0.61 5.30 -0.70
N ILE A 8 0.20 5.13 0.33
CA ILE A 8 0.12 3.93 1.17
C ILE A 8 -1.03 4.12 2.16
N ILE A 9 -2.14 3.42 1.91
CA ILE A 9 -3.36 3.54 2.71
C ILE A 9 -3.21 2.83 4.06
N ALA A 10 -2.63 1.64 4.04
CA ALA A 10 -2.32 0.86 5.22
C ALA A 10 -1.08 0.00 4.98
N TRP A 11 -0.43 -0.35 6.05
CA TRP A 11 0.75 -1.20 6.03
C TRP A 11 0.85 -2.01 7.32
N THR A 12 1.54 -3.12 7.24
CA THR A 12 1.86 -3.97 8.38
C THR A 12 3.31 -4.44 8.23
N LEU A 13 4.08 -4.32 9.29
CA LEU A 13 5.39 -4.94 9.41
C LEU A 13 5.23 -6.17 10.29
N SER A 14 5.56 -7.35 9.76
CA SER A 14 5.44 -8.61 10.50
C SER A 14 6.73 -9.39 10.49
N LYS A 15 6.92 -10.22 11.51
CA LYS A 15 8.03 -11.18 11.58
C LYS A 15 7.71 -12.48 10.82
N THR A 16 6.45 -12.71 10.51
CA THR A 16 5.94 -13.91 9.85
C THR A 16 5.12 -13.54 8.62
N LEU A 17 5.00 -14.47 7.68
CA LEU A 17 4.15 -14.33 6.50
C LEU A 17 2.82 -15.06 6.73
N GLU A 18 2.05 -14.60 7.70
CA GLU A 18 0.76 -15.20 8.02
C GLU A 18 -0.40 -14.44 7.36
N VAL A 19 -1.47 -15.19 7.04
CA VAL A 19 -2.70 -14.62 6.46
C VAL A 19 -3.28 -13.54 7.35
N ASP A 20 -3.21 -13.69 8.67
CA ASP A 20 -3.74 -12.74 9.64
C ASP A 20 -3.15 -11.35 9.52
N GLU A 21 -1.88 -11.23 9.20
CA GLU A 21 -1.23 -9.95 9.01
C GLU A 21 -1.71 -9.23 7.73
N VAL A 22 -1.96 -10.00 6.68
CA VAL A 22 -2.56 -9.50 5.44
C VAL A 22 -3.99 -9.02 5.70
N LEU A 23 -4.78 -9.78 6.45
CA LEU A 23 -6.17 -9.43 6.79
C LEU A 23 -6.24 -8.16 7.64
N LYS A 24 -5.42 -8.03 8.68
CA LYS A 24 -5.32 -6.80 9.51
C LYS A 24 -4.97 -5.57 8.67
N CYS A 25 -4.02 -5.70 7.77
CA CYS A 25 -3.65 -4.61 6.87
C CYS A 25 -4.83 -4.19 5.98
N LEU A 26 -5.56 -5.16 5.43
CA LEU A 26 -6.72 -4.90 4.59
C LEU A 26 -7.89 -4.30 5.37
N GLU A 27 -8.18 -4.78 6.57
CA GLU A 27 -9.19 -4.20 7.47
C GLU A 27 -8.87 -2.74 7.80
N THR A 28 -7.60 -2.44 8.09
CA THR A 28 -7.13 -1.07 8.31
C THR A 28 -7.32 -0.21 7.06
N ALA A 29 -6.99 -0.74 5.88
CA ALA A 29 -7.19 -0.03 4.62
C ALA A 29 -8.68 0.26 4.38
N LYS A 30 -9.57 -0.72 4.59
CA LYS A 30 -11.03 -0.55 4.48
C LYS A 30 -11.56 0.51 5.45
N SER A 31 -11.08 0.54 6.68
CA SER A 31 -11.49 1.53 7.68
C SER A 31 -11.09 2.95 7.32
N ARG A 32 -9.93 3.11 6.66
CA ARG A 32 -9.39 4.42 6.22
C ARG A 32 -10.00 4.90 4.89
N ARG A 33 -10.41 3.96 4.03
CA ARG A 33 -11.02 4.23 2.71
C ARG A 33 -12.51 3.90 2.73
N LYS A 34 -13.33 4.82 3.17
CA LYS A 34 -14.79 4.69 3.08
C LYS A 34 -15.23 5.21 1.71
N THR A 35 -15.52 4.32 0.78
CA THR A 35 -16.04 4.68 -0.56
C THR A 35 -17.43 4.09 -0.74
N ALA A 36 -18.27 4.80 -1.50
CA ALA A 36 -19.60 4.30 -1.88
C ALA A 36 -19.54 3.29 -3.03
N ASN A 37 -18.47 3.33 -3.83
CA ASN A 37 -18.27 2.46 -4.99
C ASN A 37 -17.40 1.25 -4.61
N PRO A 38 -17.61 0.09 -5.26
CA PRO A 38 -16.74 -1.06 -5.10
C PRO A 38 -15.28 -0.73 -5.45
N VAL A 39 -14.38 -1.08 -4.55
CA VAL A 39 -12.93 -0.89 -4.77
C VAL A 39 -12.38 -2.10 -5.52
N VAL A 40 -11.56 -1.87 -6.54
CA VAL A 40 -10.77 -2.91 -7.17
C VAL A 40 -9.52 -3.14 -6.34
N ILE A 41 -9.34 -4.37 -5.83
CA ILE A 41 -8.13 -4.76 -5.12
C ILE A 41 -7.26 -5.65 -6.00
N GLN A 42 -6.04 -5.18 -6.30
CA GLN A 42 -5.05 -5.90 -7.07
C GLN A 42 -4.08 -6.63 -6.14
N SER A 43 -3.84 -7.91 -6.37
CA SER A 43 -2.81 -8.68 -5.67
C SER A 43 -2.15 -9.71 -6.59
N ASP A 44 -1.06 -10.31 -6.14
CA ASP A 44 -0.57 -11.53 -6.76
C ASP A 44 -1.43 -12.75 -6.36
N ARG A 45 -1.04 -13.94 -6.84
CA ARG A 45 -1.74 -15.19 -6.52
C ARG A 45 -1.11 -15.93 -5.33
N GLY A 46 -0.46 -15.20 -4.42
CA GLY A 46 0.04 -15.78 -3.18
C GLY A 46 -1.07 -16.45 -2.37
N ILE A 47 -0.71 -17.50 -1.62
CA ILE A 47 -1.66 -18.31 -0.83
C ILE A 47 -2.50 -17.46 0.14
N HIS A 48 -1.94 -16.35 0.61
CA HIS A 48 -2.63 -15.42 1.52
C HIS A 48 -3.84 -14.76 0.85
N TYR A 49 -3.69 -14.34 -0.43
CA TYR A 49 -4.71 -13.64 -1.22
C TYR A 49 -5.72 -14.57 -1.88
N THR A 50 -5.49 -15.88 -1.84
CA THR A 50 -6.43 -16.90 -2.34
C THR A 50 -7.13 -17.66 -1.21
N SER A 51 -6.83 -17.34 0.05
CA SER A 51 -7.43 -17.97 1.22
C SER A 51 -8.94 -17.68 1.32
N ARG A 52 -9.68 -18.59 1.98
CA ARG A 52 -11.11 -18.39 2.23
C ARG A 52 -11.38 -17.11 3.01
N ARG A 53 -10.60 -16.85 4.06
CA ARG A 53 -10.76 -15.66 4.92
C ARG A 53 -10.52 -14.36 4.14
N TYR A 54 -9.54 -14.32 3.23
CA TYR A 54 -9.32 -13.17 2.37
C TYR A 54 -10.51 -12.93 1.44
N ARG A 55 -11.07 -13.98 0.82
CA ARG A 55 -12.25 -13.87 -0.03
C ARG A 55 -13.50 -13.39 0.73
N GLU A 56 -13.68 -13.84 1.97
CA GLU A 56 -14.76 -13.36 2.84
C GLU A 56 -14.61 -11.86 3.15
N LEU A 57 -13.39 -11.40 3.44
CA LEU A 57 -13.10 -9.98 3.73
C LEU A 57 -13.25 -9.07 2.51
N THR A 58 -13.01 -9.60 1.30
CA THR A 58 -13.07 -8.84 0.03
C THR A 58 -14.36 -9.04 -0.75
N ARG A 59 -15.39 -9.64 -0.16
CA ARG A 59 -16.65 -9.95 -0.86
C ARG A 59 -17.38 -8.72 -1.43
N ASP A 60 -17.14 -7.56 -0.86
CA ASP A 60 -17.66 -6.25 -1.28
C ASP A 60 -16.70 -5.49 -2.22
N MET A 61 -15.63 -6.14 -2.65
CA MET A 61 -14.60 -5.60 -3.53
C MET A 61 -14.53 -6.38 -4.83
N VAL A 62 -13.90 -5.81 -5.84
CA VAL A 62 -13.57 -6.49 -7.09
C VAL A 62 -12.12 -6.98 -7.01
N CYS A 63 -11.93 -8.28 -6.83
CA CYS A 63 -10.58 -8.84 -6.77
C CYS A 63 -9.99 -9.00 -8.18
N SER A 64 -8.82 -8.41 -8.39
CA SER A 64 -7.99 -8.54 -9.57
C SER A 64 -6.68 -9.23 -9.20
N TYR A 65 -6.29 -10.23 -9.97
CA TYR A 65 -5.09 -11.00 -9.70
C TYR A 65 -4.09 -10.89 -10.84
N SER A 66 -2.81 -10.73 -10.50
CA SER A 66 -1.73 -10.75 -11.46
C SER A 66 -1.75 -12.01 -12.29
N ARG A 67 -1.48 -11.89 -13.59
CA ARG A 67 -1.30 -13.03 -14.48
C ARG A 67 -0.04 -13.79 -14.10
N LYS A 68 -0.08 -15.12 -14.21
CA LYS A 68 1.09 -15.94 -13.92
C LYS A 68 2.26 -15.55 -14.83
N GLY A 69 3.39 -15.24 -14.22
CA GLY A 69 4.62 -14.87 -14.94
C GLY A 69 4.63 -13.45 -15.52
N ASN A 70 3.69 -12.58 -15.13
CA ASN A 70 3.69 -11.19 -15.56
C ASN A 70 4.02 -10.23 -14.40
N PRO A 71 5.31 -9.83 -14.25
CA PRO A 71 5.73 -8.93 -13.17
C PRO A 71 5.14 -7.52 -13.28
N TRP A 72 4.75 -7.10 -14.48
CA TRP A 72 4.18 -5.76 -14.69
C TRP A 72 2.89 -5.52 -13.93
N ASP A 73 2.12 -6.58 -13.67
CA ASP A 73 0.86 -6.49 -12.96
C ASP A 73 1.04 -6.06 -11.48
N ASN A 74 2.26 -6.19 -10.90
CA ASN A 74 2.60 -5.76 -9.53
C ASN A 74 3.68 -4.67 -9.47
N ALA A 75 4.07 -4.11 -10.60
CA ALA A 75 5.20 -3.19 -10.71
C ALA A 75 5.12 -2.00 -9.74
N CYS A 76 3.92 -1.49 -9.46
CA CYS A 76 3.74 -0.34 -8.57
C CYS A 76 4.17 -0.64 -7.13
N ILE A 77 3.73 -1.77 -6.57
CA ILE A 77 4.07 -2.13 -5.20
C ILE A 77 5.52 -2.60 -5.09
N GLU A 78 6.04 -3.30 -6.11
CA GLU A 78 7.44 -3.69 -6.17
C GLU A 78 8.37 -2.47 -6.24
N SER A 79 8.02 -1.49 -7.06
CA SER A 79 8.74 -0.21 -7.13
C SER A 79 8.75 0.50 -5.77
N TYR A 80 7.61 0.53 -5.08
CA TYR A 80 7.55 1.10 -3.73
C TYR A 80 8.47 0.37 -2.75
N HIS A 81 8.49 -0.98 -2.76
CA HIS A 81 9.38 -1.73 -1.88
C HIS A 81 10.87 -1.47 -2.19
N ALA A 82 11.21 -1.28 -3.46
CA ALA A 82 12.57 -0.90 -3.85
C ALA A 82 12.92 0.53 -3.38
N LEU A 83 11.96 1.45 -3.44
CA LEU A 83 12.13 2.84 -3.00
C LEU A 83 12.40 2.95 -1.50
N ILE A 84 11.56 2.37 -0.65
CA ILE A 84 11.76 2.44 0.81
C ILE A 84 13.10 1.84 1.23
N LYS A 85 13.53 0.73 0.60
CA LYS A 85 14.83 0.13 0.86
C LYS A 85 15.96 1.09 0.47
N ARG A 86 15.94 1.59 -0.75
CA ARG A 86 17.00 2.43 -1.31
C ARG A 86 17.07 3.80 -0.66
N GLU A 87 15.93 4.44 -0.44
CA GLU A 87 15.88 5.82 0.05
C GLU A 87 16.05 5.92 1.55
N TRP A 88 15.69 4.85 2.30
CA TRP A 88 15.63 4.92 3.74
C TRP A 88 16.30 3.75 4.46
N LEU A 89 15.75 2.54 4.37
CA LEU A 89 16.15 1.44 5.22
C LEU A 89 17.62 1.02 5.09
N ASN A 90 18.19 1.07 3.88
CA ASN A 90 19.58 0.69 3.63
C ASN A 90 20.61 1.67 4.27
N ARG A 91 20.17 2.81 4.79
CA ARG A 91 21.02 3.77 5.49
C ARG A 91 21.25 3.40 6.96
N PHE A 92 20.51 2.43 7.47
CA PHE A 92 20.51 2.06 8.88
C PHE A 92 20.94 0.60 9.08
N LYS A 93 21.70 0.35 10.14
CA LYS A 93 21.92 -1.00 10.64
C LYS A 93 20.77 -1.34 11.58
N ILE A 94 19.78 -2.06 11.05
CA ILE A 94 18.57 -2.42 11.81
C ILE A 94 18.90 -3.57 12.77
N MET A 95 18.74 -3.33 14.06
CA MET A 95 19.14 -4.25 15.13
C MET A 95 17.97 -5.11 15.66
N ASN A 96 16.73 -4.62 15.54
CA ASN A 96 15.56 -5.31 16.08
C ASN A 96 14.27 -4.85 15.39
N TYR A 97 13.17 -5.55 15.70
CA TYR A 97 11.85 -5.27 15.14
C TYR A 97 11.34 -3.87 15.47
N HIS A 98 11.51 -3.42 16.70
CA HIS A 98 11.03 -2.10 17.12
C HIS A 98 11.67 -0.97 16.30
N GLN A 99 12.99 -1.04 16.12
CA GLN A 99 13.71 -0.09 15.26
C GLN A 99 13.24 -0.18 13.80
N ALA A 100 13.03 -1.39 13.28
CA ALA A 100 12.51 -1.57 11.93
C ALA A 100 11.13 -0.91 11.79
N TYR A 101 10.24 -1.12 12.76
CA TYR A 101 8.90 -0.53 12.78
C TYR A 101 8.95 1.00 12.80
N GLN A 102 9.77 1.58 13.68
CA GLN A 102 9.95 3.04 13.74
C GLN A 102 10.43 3.62 12.40
N LEU A 103 11.44 3.02 11.79
CA LEU A 103 11.97 3.47 10.50
C LEU A 103 10.93 3.40 9.39
N VAL A 104 10.14 2.33 9.34
CA VAL A 104 9.06 2.19 8.35
C VAL A 104 7.97 3.22 8.61
N PHE A 105 7.57 3.42 9.86
CA PHE A 105 6.59 4.43 10.26
C PHE A 105 7.03 5.84 9.86
N GLU A 106 8.24 6.23 10.22
CA GLU A 106 8.80 7.54 9.89
C GLU A 106 8.85 7.79 8.38
N TYR A 107 9.28 6.77 7.62
CA TYR A 107 9.31 6.89 6.17
C TYR A 107 7.92 7.04 5.57
N LEU A 108 6.94 6.25 5.99
CA LEU A 108 5.61 6.22 5.40
C LEU A 108 4.74 7.41 5.82
N GLU A 109 4.64 7.63 7.12
CA GLU A 109 3.73 8.63 7.67
C GLU A 109 4.36 10.04 7.67
N GLY A 110 5.67 10.12 7.89
CA GLY A 110 6.39 11.40 7.95
C GLY A 110 6.94 11.90 6.63
N PHE A 111 7.19 11.03 5.66
CA PHE A 111 7.86 11.43 4.42
C PHE A 111 7.13 10.98 3.15
N TYR A 112 6.92 9.67 2.96
CA TYR A 112 6.43 9.13 1.68
C TYR A 112 5.06 9.69 1.27
N ASN A 113 4.09 9.63 2.18
CA ASN A 113 2.74 10.10 1.89
C ASN A 113 2.59 11.63 1.90
N THR A 114 3.47 12.35 2.62
CA THR A 114 3.29 13.75 2.97
C THR A 114 4.22 14.72 2.25
N VAL A 115 5.45 14.29 1.96
CA VAL A 115 6.53 15.17 1.46
C VAL A 115 7.14 14.68 0.17
N ARG A 116 7.26 13.34 0.02
CA ARG A 116 7.93 12.76 -1.13
C ARG A 116 7.14 13.04 -2.41
N ILE A 117 7.76 13.78 -3.34
CA ILE A 117 7.18 14.06 -4.66
C ILE A 117 7.26 12.84 -5.59
N HIS A 118 6.25 12.69 -6.44
CA HIS A 118 6.16 11.62 -7.43
C HIS A 118 5.88 12.20 -8.82
N SER A 119 6.64 11.80 -9.82
CA SER A 119 6.40 12.23 -11.21
C SER A 119 5.02 11.81 -11.72
N HIS A 120 4.54 10.64 -11.30
CA HIS A 120 3.18 10.17 -11.61
C HIS A 120 2.09 11.07 -11.01
N CYS A 121 2.36 11.73 -9.89
CA CYS A 121 1.45 12.63 -9.18
C CYS A 121 1.74 14.10 -9.50
N GLU A 122 2.18 14.40 -10.70
CA GLU A 122 2.51 15.78 -11.13
C GLU A 122 3.55 16.45 -10.22
N TYR A 123 4.49 15.69 -9.69
CA TYR A 123 5.48 16.13 -8.70
C TYR A 123 4.90 16.62 -7.37
N LEU A 124 3.67 16.21 -7.05
CA LEU A 124 3.07 16.37 -5.72
C LEU A 124 3.37 15.13 -4.87
N SER A 125 3.21 15.27 -3.55
CA SER A 125 3.14 14.13 -2.65
C SER A 125 1.82 13.37 -2.83
N PRO A 126 1.74 12.10 -2.44
CA PRO A 126 0.49 11.33 -2.51
C PRO A 126 -0.71 12.01 -1.83
N ASN A 127 -0.49 12.63 -0.68
CA ASN A 127 -1.54 13.36 0.03
C ASN A 127 -2.01 14.62 -0.71
N GLU A 128 -1.07 15.41 -1.24
CA GLU A 128 -1.40 16.61 -2.01
C GLU A 128 -2.15 16.27 -3.29
N TYR A 129 -1.71 15.22 -4.00
CA TYR A 129 -2.35 14.77 -5.24
C TYR A 129 -3.77 14.26 -5.00
N GLU A 130 -3.99 13.52 -3.91
CA GLU A 130 -5.32 13.06 -3.52
C GLU A 130 -6.23 14.23 -3.13
N ASN A 131 -5.73 15.19 -2.37
CA ASN A 131 -6.49 16.39 -1.99
C ASN A 131 -6.89 17.25 -3.21
N LYS A 132 -5.99 17.38 -4.19
CA LYS A 132 -6.29 18.07 -5.46
C LYS A 132 -7.48 17.44 -6.17
N TYR A 133 -7.48 16.11 -6.30
CA TYR A 133 -8.59 15.38 -6.93
C TYR A 133 -9.91 15.56 -6.19
N MET A 134 -9.92 15.49 -4.86
CA MET A 134 -11.13 15.69 -4.04
C MET A 134 -11.72 17.09 -4.22
N LEU A 135 -10.89 18.12 -4.39
CA LEU A 135 -11.33 19.48 -4.64
C LEU A 135 -11.93 19.64 -6.05
N GLU A 136 -11.41 18.94 -7.04
CA GLU A 136 -11.92 18.98 -8.42
C GLU A 136 -13.29 18.29 -8.55
N GLU A 137 -13.55 17.20 -7.79
CA GLU A 137 -14.87 16.54 -7.78
C GLU A 137 -15.96 17.34 -7.04
N THR A 138 -15.60 18.31 -6.22
CA THR A 138 -16.55 19.09 -5.42
C THR A 138 -17.01 20.39 -6.11
N ASN A 139 -16.40 20.74 -7.25
CA ASN A 139 -16.75 21.91 -8.07
C ASN A 139 -17.48 21.51 -9.35
#